data_2d77c93e22cdd29f0d0443fb048446db
#
_entry.id   2d77c93e22cdd29f0d0443fb048446db
#
_cell.length_a   1.000
_cell.length_b   1.000
_cell.length_c   1.000
_cell.angle_alpha   90.00
_cell.angle_beta   90.00
_cell.angle_gamma   90.00
#
_symmetry.space_group_name_H-M   'P 1'
#
loop_
_entity.id
_entity.type
_entity.pdbx_description
1 polymer ?
#
loop_
_entity_poly.entity_id
_entity_poly.type
_entity_poly.pdbx_seq_one_letter_code
_entity_poly.pdbx_strand_id
1 'polypeptide(L)'
;GPRYCPSIEDKIHRFGDREGHQVFLEPEGLDTHMVYPNGISTSLPVDVQETVVRTMPGCEAAVIVQPGYAVEYDHIDPRALTPDLQLRAIPGLYCAGQINGTTGYEEAAAQGLVAGLEAAAAALGKQAPALDRANSYIAVMVDDLTLQGVSEPYRMLTARAEYRLRLRANNA
;
A
#
# COMPACT_ATOMS: atom_id res chain seq x y z
N GLY A 1 8.93 0.23 5.31
CA GLY A 1 7.50 -0.06 5.52
C GLY A 1 6.60 0.83 4.68
N PRO A 2 5.27 0.62 4.71
CA PRO A 2 4.35 1.47 3.95
C PRO A 2 4.47 2.93 4.37
N ARG A 3 4.47 3.85 3.41
CA ARG A 3 4.71 5.29 3.65
C ARG A 3 3.76 5.91 4.69
N TYR A 4 2.55 5.40 4.82
CA TYR A 4 1.50 5.92 5.70
C TYR A 4 1.13 4.97 6.85
N CYS A 5 1.92 3.91 7.07
CA CYS A 5 1.79 3.03 8.23
C CYS A 5 3.17 2.87 8.87
N PRO A 6 3.70 3.93 9.52
CA PRO A 6 5.04 3.89 10.11
C PRO A 6 5.06 2.92 11.30
N SER A 7 6.16 2.22 11.45
CA SER A 7 6.45 1.40 12.63
C SER A 7 6.59 2.26 13.89
N ILE A 8 6.57 1.64 15.06
CA ILE A 8 6.78 2.37 16.31
C ILE A 8 8.18 3.00 16.34
N GLU A 9 9.18 2.36 15.75
CA GLU A 9 10.54 2.87 15.64
C GLU A 9 10.57 4.16 14.82
N ASP A 10 9.88 4.21 13.68
CA ASP A 10 9.74 5.41 12.85
C ASP A 10 9.04 6.53 13.61
N LYS A 11 8.00 6.19 14.41
CA LYS A 11 7.25 7.18 15.19
C LYS A 11 8.11 7.80 16.30
N ILE A 12 8.88 6.98 16.99
CA ILE A 12 9.82 7.45 18.02
C ILE A 12 10.86 8.37 17.38
N HIS A 13 11.39 8.02 16.21
CA HIS A 13 12.35 8.86 15.51
C HIS A 13 11.76 10.21 15.08
N ARG A 14 10.53 10.20 14.57
CA ARG A 14 9.87 11.42 14.05
C ARG A 14 9.24 12.30 15.13
N PHE A 15 8.81 11.71 16.23
CA PHE A 15 8.03 12.35 17.28
C PHE A 15 8.59 12.10 18.68
N GLY A 16 9.91 11.91 18.80
CA GLY A 16 10.58 11.59 20.06
C GLY A 16 10.52 12.68 21.13
N ASP A 17 10.14 13.90 20.75
CA ASP A 17 9.89 15.03 21.63
C ASP A 17 8.50 14.98 22.30
N ARG A 18 7.62 14.06 21.89
CA ARG A 18 6.29 13.88 22.50
C ARG A 18 6.38 12.99 23.73
N GLU A 19 5.63 13.36 24.77
CA GLU A 19 5.58 12.63 26.06
C GLU A 19 4.89 11.26 25.98
N GLY A 20 4.11 11.00 24.92
CA GLY A 20 3.39 9.76 24.79
C GLY A 20 2.95 9.45 23.38
N HIS A 21 2.59 8.18 23.17
CA HIS A 21 2.00 7.67 21.95
C HIS A 21 0.72 6.90 22.29
N GLN A 22 -0.34 7.17 21.54
CA GLN A 22 -1.62 6.48 21.75
C GLN A 22 -1.59 5.08 21.15
N VAL A 23 -2.00 4.10 21.96
CA VAL A 23 -2.20 2.71 21.56
C VAL A 23 -3.65 2.35 21.81
N PHE A 24 -4.32 1.77 20.80
CA PHE A 24 -5.68 1.24 20.95
C PHE A 24 -5.61 -0.26 21.17
N LEU A 25 -6.18 -0.75 22.27
CA LEU A 25 -6.30 -2.17 22.53
C LEU A 25 -7.68 -2.64 22.04
N GLU A 26 -7.69 -3.33 20.92
CA GLU A 26 -8.90 -3.72 20.20
C GLU A 26 -9.15 -5.22 20.36
N PRO A 27 -10.25 -5.67 21.02
CA PRO A 27 -10.61 -7.08 21.06
C PRO A 27 -10.85 -7.62 19.64
N GLU A 28 -10.26 -8.76 19.30
CA GLU A 28 -10.42 -9.35 17.95
C GLU A 28 -11.76 -10.04 17.72
N GLY A 29 -12.55 -10.25 18.76
CA GLY A 29 -13.88 -10.85 18.66
C GLY A 29 -14.57 -10.97 20.00
N LEU A 30 -15.84 -11.39 19.97
CA LEU A 30 -16.68 -11.52 21.17
C LEU A 30 -16.34 -12.78 21.99
N ASP A 31 -15.85 -13.83 21.34
CA ASP A 31 -15.59 -15.14 21.92
C ASP A 31 -14.10 -15.47 22.04
N THR A 32 -13.24 -14.44 22.00
CA THR A 32 -11.80 -14.60 22.13
C THR A 32 -11.20 -13.64 23.15
N HIS A 33 -10.11 -14.05 23.79
CA HIS A 33 -9.31 -13.20 24.67
C HIS A 33 -8.19 -12.47 23.93
N MET A 34 -8.13 -12.63 22.59
CA MET A 34 -7.13 -11.96 21.77
C MET A 34 -7.41 -10.47 21.68
N VAL A 35 -6.36 -9.69 21.86
CA VAL A 35 -6.38 -8.23 21.75
C VAL A 35 -5.33 -7.78 20.75
N TYR A 36 -5.72 -6.97 19.80
CA TYR A 36 -4.84 -6.35 18.83
C TYR A 36 -4.39 -4.96 19.32
N PRO A 37 -3.09 -4.75 19.56
CA PRO A 37 -2.58 -3.44 19.96
C PRO A 37 -2.34 -2.56 18.74
N ASN A 38 -3.32 -1.77 18.35
CA ASN A 38 -3.22 -0.88 17.21
C ASN A 38 -2.34 0.33 17.54
N GLY A 39 -1.40 0.64 16.67
CA GLY A 39 -0.52 1.81 16.78
C GLY A 39 0.94 1.52 17.09
N ILE A 40 1.30 0.26 17.37
CA ILE A 40 2.66 -0.18 17.69
C ILE A 40 3.23 -1.22 16.71
N SER A 41 2.87 -1.11 15.42
CA SER A 41 3.49 -1.97 14.40
C SER A 41 5.00 -1.96 14.52
N THR A 42 5.62 -3.14 14.56
CA THR A 42 7.06 -3.29 14.76
C THR A 42 7.59 -4.56 14.11
N SER A 43 8.87 -4.57 13.77
CA SER A 43 9.62 -5.75 13.34
C SER A 43 10.85 -6.01 14.21
N LEU A 44 10.90 -5.41 15.39
CA LEU A 44 11.97 -5.66 16.36
C LEU A 44 12.03 -7.14 16.78
N PRO A 45 13.16 -7.61 17.33
CA PRO A 45 13.26 -8.95 17.91
C PRO A 45 12.17 -9.22 18.94
N VAL A 46 11.73 -10.47 19.06
CA VAL A 46 10.57 -10.87 19.91
C VAL A 46 10.75 -10.48 21.36
N ASP A 47 11.93 -10.67 21.92
CA ASP A 47 12.28 -10.31 23.30
C ASP A 47 12.16 -8.81 23.56
N VAL A 48 12.48 -7.99 22.57
CA VAL A 48 12.30 -6.53 22.62
C VAL A 48 10.82 -6.18 22.55
N GLN A 49 10.06 -6.83 21.68
CA GLN A 49 8.61 -6.63 21.57
C GLN A 49 7.91 -6.96 22.90
N GLU A 50 8.25 -8.08 23.52
CA GLU A 50 7.73 -8.45 24.84
C GLU A 50 8.03 -7.38 25.89
N THR A 51 9.26 -6.88 25.90
CA THR A 51 9.67 -5.82 26.83
C THR A 51 8.84 -4.57 26.61
N VAL A 52 8.71 -4.11 25.35
CA VAL A 52 7.91 -2.93 24.98
C VAL A 52 6.45 -3.07 25.42
N VAL A 53 5.82 -4.21 25.11
CA VAL A 53 4.41 -4.45 25.49
C VAL A 53 4.23 -4.40 26.99
N ARG A 54 5.13 -5.01 27.77
CA ARG A 54 5.05 -5.04 29.24
C ARG A 54 5.32 -3.69 29.91
N THR A 55 5.88 -2.72 29.20
CA THR A 55 6.01 -1.34 29.73
C THR A 55 4.73 -0.53 29.64
N MET A 56 3.73 -1.00 28.87
CA MET A 56 2.46 -0.30 28.75
C MET A 56 1.60 -0.55 30.00
N PRO A 57 1.00 0.51 30.59
CA PRO A 57 0.14 0.37 31.76
C PRO A 57 -1.03 -0.61 31.50
N GLY A 58 -1.17 -1.61 32.37
CA GLY A 58 -2.18 -2.66 32.25
C GLY A 58 -1.79 -3.86 31.37
N CYS A 59 -0.61 -3.82 30.74
CA CYS A 59 -0.09 -4.89 29.89
C CYS A 59 1.12 -5.62 30.52
N GLU A 60 1.41 -5.42 31.80
CA GLU A 60 2.59 -5.95 32.51
C GLU A 60 2.66 -7.49 32.47
N ALA A 61 1.49 -8.14 32.45
CA ALA A 61 1.36 -9.59 32.36
C ALA A 61 0.91 -10.10 31.00
N ALA A 62 0.95 -9.25 29.97
CA ALA A 62 0.54 -9.62 28.62
C ALA A 62 1.47 -10.70 28.04
N VAL A 63 0.86 -11.63 27.30
CA VAL A 63 1.55 -12.69 26.55
C VAL A 63 1.36 -12.41 25.08
N ILE A 64 2.45 -12.24 24.33
CA ILE A 64 2.40 -12.09 22.88
C ILE A 64 2.15 -13.46 22.27
N VAL A 65 1.00 -13.63 21.63
CA VAL A 65 0.64 -14.88 20.94
C VAL A 65 1.24 -14.90 19.53
N GLN A 66 1.23 -13.75 18.87
CA GLN A 66 1.87 -13.58 17.57
C GLN A 66 2.70 -12.29 17.57
N PRO A 67 4.02 -12.39 17.46
CA PRO A 67 4.88 -11.22 17.36
C PRO A 67 4.63 -10.43 16.06
N GLY A 68 4.88 -9.13 16.13
CA GLY A 68 4.98 -8.30 14.94
C GLY A 68 6.12 -8.76 14.03
N TYR A 69 5.96 -8.55 12.74
CA TYR A 69 6.90 -8.98 11.71
C TYR A 69 7.02 -7.95 10.59
N ALA A 70 8.15 -7.92 9.93
CA ALA A 70 8.32 -7.15 8.70
C ALA A 70 7.68 -7.90 7.52
N VAL A 71 7.00 -7.15 6.67
CA VAL A 71 6.57 -7.66 5.37
C VAL A 71 7.52 -7.09 4.32
N GLU A 72 8.20 -7.95 3.59
CA GLU A 72 9.03 -7.60 2.45
C GLU A 72 8.25 -7.90 1.18
N TYR A 73 8.32 -6.99 0.22
CA TYR A 73 7.60 -7.11 -1.04
C TYR A 73 8.57 -7.23 -2.19
N ASP A 74 8.48 -8.33 -2.92
CA ASP A 74 9.11 -8.40 -4.24
C ASP A 74 8.36 -7.49 -5.21
N HIS A 75 9.08 -6.84 -6.09
CA HIS A 75 8.49 -6.04 -7.16
C HIS A 75 9.34 -6.14 -8.43
N ILE A 76 8.70 -5.91 -9.55
CA ILE A 76 9.35 -5.74 -10.85
C ILE A 76 9.53 -4.24 -11.12
N ASP A 77 10.48 -3.89 -11.99
CA ASP A 77 10.54 -2.54 -12.52
C ASP A 77 9.29 -2.27 -13.38
N PRO A 78 8.40 -1.35 -12.98
CA PRO A 78 7.15 -1.13 -13.72
C PRO A 78 7.36 -0.61 -15.14
N ARG A 79 8.56 -0.13 -15.50
CA ARG A 79 8.92 0.20 -16.89
C ARG A 79 9.00 -1.04 -17.79
N ALA A 80 9.05 -2.24 -17.21
CA ALA A 80 8.94 -3.49 -17.95
C ALA A 80 7.50 -3.79 -18.40
N LEU A 81 6.52 -3.00 -17.93
CA LEU A 81 5.12 -3.10 -18.34
C LEU A 81 4.82 -2.17 -19.53
N THR A 82 3.81 -2.54 -20.27
CA THR A 82 3.13 -1.67 -21.25
C THR A 82 2.07 -0.82 -20.55
N PRO A 83 1.51 0.24 -21.17
CA PRO A 83 0.46 1.05 -20.56
C PRO A 83 -0.83 0.29 -20.18
N ASP A 84 -1.06 -0.89 -20.74
CA ASP A 84 -2.13 -1.81 -20.40
C ASP A 84 -1.76 -2.77 -19.24
N LEU A 85 -0.62 -2.51 -18.57
CA LEU A 85 -0.07 -3.31 -17.46
C LEU A 85 0.32 -4.75 -17.84
N GLN A 86 0.51 -5.03 -19.11
CA GLN A 86 1.04 -6.30 -19.59
C GLN A 86 2.57 -6.29 -19.49
N LEU A 87 3.16 -7.41 -19.07
CA LEU A 87 4.61 -7.57 -19.05
C LEU A 87 5.15 -7.68 -20.49
N ARG A 88 6.06 -6.79 -20.88
CA ARG A 88 6.65 -6.77 -22.24
C ARG A 88 7.35 -8.08 -22.61
N ALA A 89 7.97 -8.74 -21.64
CA ALA A 89 8.70 -9.99 -21.86
C ALA A 89 7.79 -11.22 -21.99
N ILE A 90 6.54 -11.14 -21.50
CA ILE A 90 5.62 -12.29 -21.48
C ILE A 90 4.24 -11.79 -21.93
N PRO A 91 3.94 -11.84 -23.25
CA PRO A 91 2.64 -11.44 -23.75
C PRO A 91 1.49 -12.24 -23.11
N GLY A 92 0.43 -11.54 -22.74
CA GLY A 92 -0.73 -12.11 -22.04
C GLY A 92 -0.61 -12.18 -20.52
N LEU A 93 0.54 -11.82 -19.93
CA LEU A 93 0.71 -11.69 -18.49
C LEU A 93 0.52 -10.24 -18.04
N TYR A 94 -0.52 -9.98 -17.29
CA TYR A 94 -0.84 -8.68 -16.70
C TYR A 94 -0.46 -8.66 -15.22
N CYS A 95 0.09 -7.55 -14.75
CA CYS A 95 0.53 -7.36 -13.38
C CYS A 95 -0.20 -6.20 -12.73
N ALA A 96 -0.63 -6.35 -11.48
CA ALA A 96 -1.32 -5.31 -10.72
C ALA A 96 -0.96 -5.35 -9.23
N GLY A 97 -0.95 -4.18 -8.59
CA GLY A 97 -0.73 -4.05 -7.17
C GLY A 97 0.75 -3.93 -6.79
N GLN A 98 1.12 -4.52 -5.68
CA GLN A 98 2.45 -4.37 -5.08
C GLN A 98 3.58 -4.82 -5.99
N ILE A 99 3.36 -5.82 -6.82
CA ILE A 99 4.33 -6.31 -7.79
C ILE A 99 4.83 -5.21 -8.72
N ASN A 100 4.03 -4.17 -8.94
CA ASN A 100 4.36 -3.02 -9.77
C ASN A 100 4.98 -1.85 -8.98
N GLY A 101 5.43 -2.08 -7.74
CA GLY A 101 6.10 -1.07 -6.92
C GLY A 101 5.16 -0.08 -6.24
N THR A 102 3.93 -0.48 -5.95
CA THR A 102 2.97 0.29 -5.14
C THR A 102 2.67 -0.41 -3.82
N THR A 103 2.22 0.30 -2.78
CA THR A 103 1.88 -0.30 -1.48
C THR A 103 0.50 0.12 -0.95
N GLY A 104 -0.24 0.97 -1.67
CA GLY A 104 -1.56 1.42 -1.26
C GLY A 104 -2.67 0.50 -1.75
N TYR A 105 -3.76 0.39 -0.98
CA TYR A 105 -4.94 -0.39 -1.36
C TYR A 105 -5.62 0.19 -2.60
N GLU A 106 -5.74 1.50 -2.66
CA GLU A 106 -6.37 2.22 -3.77
C GLU A 106 -5.56 2.03 -5.06
N GLU A 107 -4.23 2.12 -4.97
CA GLU A 107 -3.35 1.88 -6.11
C GLU A 107 -3.48 0.44 -6.62
N ALA A 108 -3.56 -0.54 -5.71
CA ALA A 108 -3.71 -1.94 -6.09
C ALA A 108 -5.08 -2.20 -6.75
N ALA A 109 -6.15 -1.63 -6.21
CA ALA A 109 -7.49 -1.75 -6.77
C ALA A 109 -7.59 -1.12 -8.17
N ALA A 110 -7.01 0.08 -8.34
CA ALA A 110 -7.00 0.78 -9.62
C ALA A 110 -6.22 0.02 -10.70
N GLN A 111 -5.04 -0.52 -10.35
CA GLN A 111 -4.25 -1.36 -11.26
C GLN A 111 -4.99 -2.65 -11.62
N GLY A 112 -5.63 -3.30 -10.62
CA GLY A 112 -6.43 -4.50 -10.86
C GLY A 112 -7.57 -4.25 -11.83
N LEU A 113 -8.24 -3.10 -11.73
CA LEU A 113 -9.28 -2.69 -12.66
C LEU A 113 -8.73 -2.54 -14.09
N VAL A 114 -7.62 -1.82 -14.27
CA VAL A 114 -7.00 -1.62 -15.59
C VAL A 114 -6.56 -2.95 -16.18
N ALA A 115 -5.74 -3.71 -15.44
CA ALA A 115 -5.22 -4.99 -15.91
C ALA A 115 -6.34 -5.98 -16.25
N GLY A 116 -7.42 -6.00 -15.44
CA GLY A 116 -8.59 -6.86 -15.68
C GLY A 116 -9.37 -6.46 -16.93
N LEU A 117 -9.60 -5.16 -17.14
CA LEU A 117 -10.28 -4.65 -18.35
C LEU A 117 -9.47 -4.93 -19.62
N GLU A 118 -8.17 -4.68 -19.58
CA GLU A 118 -7.27 -4.91 -20.71
C GLU A 118 -7.14 -6.40 -21.05
N ALA A 119 -6.98 -7.25 -20.03
CA ALA A 119 -6.92 -8.70 -20.23
C ALA A 119 -8.23 -9.24 -20.80
N ALA A 120 -9.39 -8.77 -20.30
CA ALA A 120 -10.70 -9.18 -20.81
C ALA A 120 -10.92 -8.69 -22.25
N ALA A 121 -10.52 -7.45 -22.56
CA ALA A 121 -10.60 -6.89 -23.91
C ALA A 121 -9.75 -7.70 -24.90
N ALA A 122 -8.52 -8.01 -24.52
CA ALA A 122 -7.62 -8.83 -25.32
C ALA A 122 -8.21 -10.24 -25.57
N ALA A 123 -8.71 -10.90 -24.53
CA ALA A 123 -9.32 -12.23 -24.66
C ALA A 123 -10.58 -12.25 -25.54
N LEU A 124 -11.33 -11.15 -25.58
CA LEU A 124 -12.54 -11.00 -26.39
C LEU A 124 -12.30 -10.38 -27.77
N GLY A 125 -11.06 -10.03 -28.12
CA GLY A 125 -10.75 -9.32 -29.35
C GLY A 125 -11.39 -7.93 -29.43
N LYS A 126 -11.54 -7.26 -28.29
CA LYS A 126 -12.13 -5.93 -28.13
C LYS A 126 -11.06 -4.90 -27.70
N GLN A 127 -11.45 -3.63 -27.70
CA GLN A 127 -10.63 -2.57 -27.10
C GLN A 127 -11.14 -2.24 -25.73
N ALA A 128 -10.22 -2.06 -24.78
CA ALA A 128 -10.54 -1.53 -23.46
C ALA A 128 -10.85 -0.01 -23.53
N PRO A 129 -11.53 0.55 -22.52
CA PRO A 129 -11.74 1.99 -22.43
C PRO A 129 -10.44 2.77 -22.42
N ALA A 130 -10.33 3.79 -23.27
CA ALA A 130 -9.15 4.66 -23.30
C ALA A 130 -9.07 5.51 -22.03
N LEU A 131 -7.97 5.37 -21.32
CA LEU A 131 -7.63 6.18 -20.15
C LEU A 131 -6.43 7.05 -20.48
N ASP A 132 -6.49 8.34 -20.16
CA ASP A 132 -5.37 9.26 -20.29
C ASP A 132 -5.21 10.18 -19.06
N ARG A 133 -4.05 10.84 -18.94
CA ARG A 133 -3.72 11.70 -17.79
C ARG A 133 -4.66 12.88 -17.61
N ALA A 134 -5.37 13.30 -18.68
CA ALA A 134 -6.30 14.42 -18.61
C ALA A 134 -7.69 14.02 -18.11
N ASN A 135 -8.03 12.72 -18.11
CA ASN A 135 -9.35 12.24 -17.78
C ASN A 135 -9.40 11.31 -16.54
N SER A 136 -8.24 10.83 -16.05
CA SER A 136 -8.23 9.84 -14.98
C SER A 136 -6.97 9.90 -14.11
N TYR A 137 -7.14 9.89 -12.78
CA TYR A 137 -6.04 9.68 -11.84
C TYR A 137 -5.42 8.27 -11.98
N ILE A 138 -6.21 7.28 -12.37
CA ILE A 138 -5.71 5.93 -12.65
C ILE A 138 -4.71 5.97 -13.80
N ALA A 139 -5.03 6.70 -14.86
CA ALA A 139 -4.12 6.87 -16.00
C ALA A 139 -2.84 7.63 -15.61
N VAL A 140 -2.93 8.64 -14.73
CA VAL A 140 -1.74 9.32 -14.20
C VAL A 140 -0.82 8.33 -13.50
N MET A 141 -1.37 7.44 -12.67
CA MET A 141 -0.58 6.41 -11.97
C MET A 141 0.06 5.42 -12.94
N VAL A 142 -0.71 4.89 -13.87
CA VAL A 142 -0.20 3.89 -14.84
C VAL A 142 0.92 4.49 -15.68
N ASP A 143 0.72 5.71 -16.15
CA ASP A 143 1.71 6.43 -16.97
C ASP A 143 2.99 6.74 -16.16
N ASP A 144 2.85 7.24 -14.92
CA ASP A 144 4.00 7.47 -14.04
C ASP A 144 4.80 6.18 -13.79
N LEU A 145 4.11 5.07 -13.50
CA LEU A 145 4.74 3.77 -13.26
C LEU A 145 5.49 3.27 -14.49
N THR A 146 4.83 3.26 -15.63
CA THR A 146 5.37 2.62 -16.85
C THR A 146 6.42 3.45 -17.58
N LEU A 147 6.42 4.78 -17.41
CA LEU A 147 7.39 5.67 -18.03
C LEU A 147 8.56 6.03 -17.10
N GLN A 148 8.27 6.39 -15.84
CA GLN A 148 9.28 6.88 -14.92
C GLN A 148 9.87 5.77 -14.05
N GLY A 149 9.08 4.73 -13.77
CA GLY A 149 9.44 3.71 -12.80
C GLY A 149 9.32 4.23 -11.36
N VAL A 150 9.87 3.47 -10.43
CA VAL A 150 9.83 3.80 -9.00
C VAL A 150 11.20 3.62 -8.35
N SER A 151 11.57 4.55 -7.46
CA SER A 151 12.71 4.44 -6.55
C SER A 151 12.26 4.20 -5.11
N GLU A 152 11.00 4.46 -4.81
CA GLU A 152 10.30 4.19 -3.56
C GLU A 152 8.87 3.75 -3.89
N PRO A 153 8.13 3.13 -2.96
CA PRO A 153 6.74 2.73 -3.21
C PRO A 153 5.89 3.91 -3.69
N TYR A 154 5.29 3.75 -4.87
CA TYR A 154 4.45 4.78 -5.47
C TYR A 154 3.16 4.98 -4.67
N ARG A 155 2.80 6.24 -4.46
CA ARG A 155 1.51 6.64 -3.90
C ARG A 155 0.83 7.64 -4.83
N MET A 156 -0.48 7.43 -5.04
CA MET A 156 -1.33 8.37 -5.76
C MET A 156 -1.54 9.62 -4.91
N LEU A 157 -1.12 10.74 -5.44
CA LEU A 157 -1.34 12.06 -4.86
C LEU A 157 -1.92 12.98 -5.93
N THR A 158 -2.91 13.79 -5.56
CA THR A 158 -3.50 14.74 -6.51
C THR A 158 -2.50 15.69 -7.12
N ALA A 159 -1.40 15.97 -6.42
CA ALA A 159 -0.28 16.79 -6.90
C ALA A 159 0.46 16.21 -8.11
N ARG A 160 0.32 14.90 -8.38
CA ARG A 160 0.95 14.24 -9.54
C ARG A 160 0.22 14.52 -10.86
N ALA A 161 -1.04 14.93 -10.80
CA ALA A 161 -1.83 15.21 -12.00
C ALA A 161 -1.69 16.68 -12.44
N GLU A 162 -1.47 16.90 -13.72
CA GLU A 162 -1.40 18.21 -14.34
C GLU A 162 -2.77 18.89 -14.41
N TYR A 163 -3.82 18.11 -14.65
CA TYR A 163 -5.19 18.58 -14.87
C TYR A 163 -6.07 18.48 -13.62
N ARG A 164 -5.53 18.84 -12.45
CA ARG A 164 -6.24 18.70 -11.14
C ARG A 164 -7.60 19.39 -11.08
N LEU A 165 -7.78 20.49 -11.80
CA LEU A 165 -9.07 21.19 -11.85
C LEU A 165 -10.13 20.40 -12.63
N ARG A 166 -9.73 19.60 -13.60
CA ARG A 166 -10.61 18.72 -14.36
C ARG A 166 -10.92 17.43 -13.61
N LEU A 167 -9.93 16.87 -12.91
CA LEU A 167 -10.01 15.59 -12.20
C LEU A 167 -10.56 15.73 -10.77
N ARG A 168 -11.47 16.65 -10.52
CA ARG A 168 -12.11 16.82 -9.21
C ARG A 168 -13.40 16.02 -9.13
N ALA A 169 -13.72 15.52 -7.93
CA ALA A 169 -14.94 14.75 -7.67
C ALA A 169 -16.23 15.49 -8.04
N ASN A 170 -16.22 16.83 -7.98
CA ASN A 170 -17.38 17.65 -8.32
C ASN A 170 -17.49 18.01 -9.81
N ASN A 171 -16.64 17.45 -10.65
CA ASN A 171 -16.69 17.62 -12.10
C ASN A 171 -17.17 16.33 -12.82
N ALA A 172 -17.54 15.30 -12.07
CA ALA A 172 -18.03 14.04 -12.60
C ALA A 172 -19.48 14.17 -13.09
#